data_e22c45a692539aea3b76a6a33479554b
#
_entry.id   e22c45a692539aea3b76a6a33479554b
#
_cell.length_a   1.000
_cell.length_b   1.000
_cell.length_c   1.000
_cell.angle_alpha   90.00
_cell.angle_beta   90.00
_cell.angle_gamma   90.00
#
_symmetry.space_group_name_H-M   'P 1'
#
loop_
_entity.id
_entity.type
_entity.pdbx_description
1 polymer ?
#
loop_
_entity_poly.entity_id
_entity_poly.type
_entity_poly.pdbx_seq_one_letter_code
_entity_poly.pdbx_strand_id
1 'polypeptide(L)'
;GLELAAYEPRKAVGQGLGYAVSNRGGCHLNGGYLVILEGLGLNVNSQTPHAKADLCMLMQDLMESVSSGGQCLFTSYALFPSFLLSGPNSFITRTVNAVMPYIGPAVRLINKYPRAIKMNLPLLPHTYALKYAVGMKMDLGRFIRIGERSYNVERAVNAKFGVNASCDTLPKRLTDVPQDPKDPKTKVPLETMKKTYYKARGWGSDGLPGAKKLQKLEIASDAEQEEAV
;
A
#
# COMPACT_ATOMS: atom_id res chain seq x y z
N GLY A 1 -13.36 13.21 -1.54
CA GLY A 1 -12.07 12.73 -1.06
C GLY A 1 -11.02 13.84 -1.06
N LEU A 2 -9.85 13.54 -0.53
CA LEU A 2 -8.74 14.49 -0.52
C LEU A 2 -8.19 14.70 -1.95
N GLU A 3 -7.72 15.91 -2.23
CA GLU A 3 -6.95 16.21 -3.44
C GLU A 3 -5.61 15.47 -3.45
N LEU A 4 -5.01 15.35 -4.64
CA LEU A 4 -3.70 14.70 -4.78
C LEU A 4 -2.63 15.49 -4.05
N ALA A 5 -1.76 14.81 -3.30
CA ALA A 5 -0.56 15.40 -2.73
C ALA A 5 0.44 15.78 -3.85
N ALA A 6 1.47 16.56 -3.49
CA ALA A 6 2.42 17.18 -4.44
C ALA A 6 3.32 16.20 -5.24
N TYR A 7 3.17 14.89 -5.05
CA TYR A 7 3.96 13.89 -5.78
C TYR A 7 3.33 13.60 -7.15
N GLU A 8 4.09 13.77 -8.23
CA GLU A 8 3.63 13.55 -9.60
C GLU A 8 3.49 12.04 -9.92
N PRO A 9 2.27 11.53 -10.10
CA PRO A 9 2.04 10.08 -10.29
C PRO A 9 2.60 9.52 -11.60
N ARG A 10 2.79 10.36 -12.62
CA ARG A 10 3.38 9.93 -13.90
C ARG A 10 4.88 9.63 -13.79
N LYS A 11 5.53 10.08 -12.70
CA LYS A 11 6.89 9.71 -12.31
C LYS A 11 6.94 8.56 -11.30
N ALA A 12 5.80 8.23 -10.69
CA ALA A 12 5.67 7.19 -9.67
C ALA A 12 4.30 6.50 -9.83
N VAL A 13 4.20 5.59 -10.82
CA VAL A 13 2.89 5.03 -11.21
C VAL A 13 2.25 4.19 -10.11
N GLY A 14 3.05 3.58 -9.23
CA GLY A 14 2.53 2.86 -8.05
C GLY A 14 1.88 3.83 -7.06
N GLN A 15 2.45 5.02 -6.84
CA GLN A 15 1.80 6.06 -6.05
C GLN A 15 0.52 6.53 -6.73
N GLY A 16 0.50 6.57 -8.07
CA GLY A 16 -0.72 6.85 -8.85
C GLY A 16 -1.83 5.85 -8.56
N LEU A 17 -1.51 4.54 -8.56
CA LEU A 17 -2.45 3.50 -8.13
C LEU A 17 -2.92 3.76 -6.71
N GLY A 18 -1.99 4.01 -5.78
CA GLY A 18 -2.31 4.28 -4.39
C GLY A 18 -3.29 5.44 -4.21
N TYR A 19 -3.10 6.53 -4.92
CA TYR A 19 -4.04 7.66 -4.90
C TYR A 19 -5.44 7.28 -5.37
N ALA A 20 -5.55 6.48 -6.44
CA ALA A 20 -6.83 6.10 -7.01
C ALA A 20 -7.64 5.19 -6.07
N VAL A 21 -6.98 4.24 -5.39
CA VAL A 21 -7.64 3.21 -4.58
C VAL A 21 -7.61 3.50 -3.06
N SER A 22 -7.12 4.66 -2.67
CA SER A 22 -7.06 5.08 -1.26
C SER A 22 -8.45 5.32 -0.70
N ASN A 23 -8.69 4.87 0.53
CA ASN A 23 -9.96 5.06 1.24
C ASN A 23 -10.24 6.53 1.62
N ARG A 24 -9.23 7.40 1.53
CA ARG A 24 -9.31 8.83 1.86
C ARG A 24 -9.30 9.74 0.63
N GLY A 25 -9.29 9.20 -0.59
CA GLY A 25 -9.03 9.96 -1.82
C GLY A 25 -7.53 10.11 -2.08
N GLY A 26 -7.06 11.24 -2.62
CA GLY A 26 -5.66 11.45 -3.04
C GLY A 26 -4.62 11.46 -1.93
N CYS A 27 -4.81 10.73 -0.86
CA CYS A 27 -3.91 10.68 0.29
C CYS A 27 -2.67 9.84 -0.02
N HIS A 28 -1.49 10.44 0.07
CA HIS A 28 -0.23 9.72 -0.19
C HIS A 28 0.08 8.65 0.87
N LEU A 29 -0.29 8.86 2.14
CA LEU A 29 -0.06 7.89 3.23
C LEU A 29 -1.00 6.69 3.13
N ASN A 30 -2.32 6.91 3.12
CA ASN A 30 -3.31 5.83 2.94
C ASN A 30 -3.18 5.16 1.56
N GLY A 31 -2.64 5.87 0.56
CA GLY A 31 -2.24 5.34 -0.74
C GLY A 31 -0.98 4.44 -0.70
N GLY A 32 -0.37 4.23 0.48
CA GLY A 32 0.77 3.34 0.65
C GLY A 32 2.13 4.00 0.53
N TYR A 33 2.21 5.30 0.29
CA TYR A 33 3.44 6.11 0.21
C TYR A 33 4.53 5.50 -0.69
N LEU A 34 4.11 4.92 -1.83
CA LEU A 34 5.03 4.23 -2.75
C LEU A 34 6.07 5.15 -3.37
N VAL A 35 5.84 6.45 -3.37
CA VAL A 35 6.81 7.44 -3.88
C VAL A 35 8.20 7.30 -3.25
N ILE A 36 8.28 6.85 -1.99
CA ILE A 36 9.56 6.54 -1.34
C ILE A 36 10.30 5.41 -2.06
N LEU A 37 9.57 4.34 -2.39
CA LEU A 37 10.16 3.20 -3.09
C LEU A 37 10.48 3.54 -4.55
N GLU A 38 9.68 4.43 -5.16
CA GLU A 38 9.75 4.74 -6.58
C GLU A 38 10.67 5.91 -6.94
N GLY A 39 11.03 6.75 -5.99
CA GLY A 39 11.79 7.94 -6.34
C GLY A 39 12.65 8.57 -5.25
N LEU A 40 12.33 8.36 -3.98
CA LEU A 40 13.04 9.02 -2.88
C LEU A 40 14.00 8.09 -2.13
N GLY A 41 13.85 6.79 -2.23
CA GLY A 41 14.66 5.83 -1.48
C GLY A 41 15.20 4.69 -2.33
N LEU A 42 14.36 3.78 -2.73
CA LEU A 42 14.75 2.59 -3.49
C LEU A 42 14.32 2.75 -4.95
N ASN A 43 15.22 2.41 -5.87
CA ASN A 43 14.95 2.49 -7.30
C ASN A 43 14.11 1.29 -7.77
N VAL A 44 12.85 1.27 -7.39
CA VAL A 44 11.85 0.44 -8.06
C VAL A 44 11.48 1.16 -9.35
N ASN A 45 11.56 0.49 -10.51
CA ASN A 45 11.22 1.12 -11.78
C ASN A 45 9.86 1.83 -11.68
N SER A 46 9.91 3.15 -11.65
CA SER A 46 8.78 4.01 -11.28
C SER A 46 7.69 4.09 -12.36
N GLN A 47 7.99 3.69 -13.59
CA GLN A 47 7.10 3.80 -14.75
C GLN A 47 6.58 2.46 -15.26
N THR A 48 6.85 1.35 -14.58
CA THR A 48 6.29 0.05 -14.92
C THR A 48 5.12 -0.30 -14.01
N PRO A 49 4.02 -0.88 -14.52
CA PRO A 49 2.93 -1.40 -13.71
C PRO A 49 3.31 -2.69 -12.97
N HIS A 50 4.45 -3.31 -13.32
CA HIS A 50 4.87 -4.59 -12.75
C HIS A 50 5.06 -4.49 -11.24
N ALA A 51 4.52 -5.46 -10.48
CA ALA A 51 4.56 -5.56 -9.02
C ALA A 51 3.90 -4.39 -8.25
N LYS A 52 3.41 -3.34 -8.91
CA LYS A 52 2.88 -2.16 -8.22
C LYS A 52 1.63 -2.46 -7.39
N ALA A 53 0.77 -3.35 -7.87
CA ALA A 53 -0.43 -3.75 -7.14
C ALA A 53 -0.08 -4.45 -5.81
N ASP A 54 0.84 -5.41 -5.85
CA ASP A 54 1.28 -6.15 -4.66
C ASP A 54 2.03 -5.23 -3.68
N LEU A 55 2.90 -4.33 -4.19
CA LEU A 55 3.60 -3.34 -3.38
C LEU A 55 2.64 -2.33 -2.74
N CYS A 56 1.69 -1.82 -3.51
CA CYS A 56 0.68 -0.88 -3.02
C CYS A 56 -0.12 -1.52 -1.88
N MET A 57 -0.58 -2.75 -2.05
CA MET A 57 -1.30 -3.49 -1.02
C MET A 57 -0.47 -3.63 0.27
N LEU A 58 0.78 -4.10 0.17
CA LEU A 58 1.65 -4.28 1.33
C LEU A 58 1.90 -2.96 2.06
N MET A 59 2.21 -1.90 1.31
CA MET A 59 2.51 -0.60 1.89
C MET A 59 1.28 0.05 2.53
N GLN A 60 0.10 -0.08 1.93
CA GLN A 60 -1.15 0.36 2.53
C GLN A 60 -1.43 -0.38 3.85
N ASP A 61 -1.23 -1.70 3.88
CA ASP A 61 -1.43 -2.49 5.09
C ASP A 61 -0.44 -2.09 6.21
N LEU A 62 0.80 -1.78 5.86
CA LEU A 62 1.77 -1.25 6.83
C LEU A 62 1.37 0.13 7.34
N MET A 63 0.95 1.04 6.45
CA MET A 63 0.49 2.38 6.83
C MET A 63 -0.72 2.31 7.76
N GLU A 64 -1.70 1.49 7.44
CA GLU A 64 -2.89 1.33 8.25
C GLU A 64 -2.61 0.67 9.60
N SER A 65 -1.64 -0.24 9.67
CA SER A 65 -1.21 -0.79 10.96
C SER A 65 -0.62 0.27 11.87
N VAL A 66 0.19 1.17 11.31
CA VAL A 66 0.78 2.31 12.03
C VAL A 66 -0.33 3.25 12.52
N SER A 67 -1.27 3.61 11.64
CA SER A 67 -2.44 4.45 11.98
C SER A 67 -3.30 3.83 13.07
N SER A 68 -3.64 2.55 12.94
CA SER A 68 -4.46 1.81 13.92
C SER A 68 -3.78 1.71 15.30
N GLY A 69 -2.45 1.71 15.33
CA GLY A 69 -1.66 1.73 16.56
C GLY A 69 -1.52 3.12 17.19
N GLY A 70 -2.12 4.17 16.59
CA GLY A 70 -1.96 5.55 17.06
C GLY A 70 -0.52 6.08 16.92
N GLN A 71 0.27 5.49 16.00
CA GLN A 71 1.69 5.78 15.84
C GLN A 71 1.92 6.65 14.59
N CYS A 72 3.12 7.24 14.51
CA CYS A 72 3.53 8.02 13.35
C CYS A 72 4.51 7.24 12.48
N LEU A 73 4.22 7.13 11.17
CA LEU A 73 5.11 6.47 10.23
C LEU A 73 6.49 7.13 10.16
N PHE A 74 6.54 8.45 10.27
CA PHE A 74 7.80 9.19 10.15
C PHE A 74 8.83 8.83 11.21
N THR A 75 8.45 8.16 12.30
CA THR A 75 9.41 7.59 13.24
C THR A 75 10.33 6.56 12.60
N SER A 76 9.90 5.89 11.53
CA SER A 76 10.74 4.96 10.77
C SER A 76 11.92 5.63 10.09
N TYR A 77 11.82 6.91 9.73
CA TYR A 77 12.92 7.63 9.08
C TYR A 77 14.15 7.80 9.97
N ALA A 78 13.95 7.93 11.28
CA ALA A 78 15.06 8.04 12.24
C ALA A 78 15.90 6.76 12.30
N LEU A 79 15.37 5.64 11.83
CA LEU A 79 16.02 4.33 11.83
C LEU A 79 16.51 3.91 10.44
N PHE A 80 16.28 4.72 9.41
CA PHE A 80 16.86 4.44 8.10
C PHE A 80 18.37 4.47 8.21
N PRO A 81 19.06 3.41 7.80
CA PRO A 81 20.52 3.38 7.87
C PRO A 81 21.09 4.55 7.07
N SER A 82 22.00 5.29 7.68
CA SER A 82 22.62 6.46 7.06
C SER A 82 23.27 6.16 5.71
N PHE A 83 23.77 4.91 5.53
CA PHE A 83 24.36 4.49 4.25
C PHE A 83 23.34 4.45 3.09
N LEU A 84 22.05 4.22 3.35
CA LEU A 84 21.01 4.28 2.32
C LEU A 84 20.70 5.73 1.93
N LEU A 85 20.80 6.66 2.88
CA LEU A 85 20.49 8.08 2.66
C LEU A 85 21.71 8.86 2.14
N SER A 86 22.91 8.55 2.61
CA SER A 86 24.14 9.29 2.29
C SER A 86 25.06 8.60 1.29
N GLY A 87 24.80 7.33 0.98
CA GLY A 87 25.62 6.55 0.04
C GLY A 87 24.81 5.98 -1.13
N PRO A 88 24.18 6.82 -2.00
CA PRO A 88 23.35 6.33 -3.10
C PRO A 88 24.11 5.45 -4.10
N ASN A 89 25.42 5.59 -4.16
CA ASN A 89 26.31 4.81 -5.02
C ASN A 89 27.08 3.71 -4.26
N SER A 90 26.77 3.47 -2.99
CA SER A 90 27.41 2.38 -2.22
C SER A 90 27.11 1.01 -2.84
N PHE A 91 28.02 0.05 -2.62
CA PHE A 91 27.82 -1.33 -3.09
C PHE A 91 26.48 -1.91 -2.59
N ILE A 92 26.11 -1.64 -1.34
CA ILE A 92 24.86 -2.12 -0.75
C ILE A 92 23.67 -1.50 -1.47
N THR A 93 23.63 -0.18 -1.66
CA THR A 93 22.55 0.52 -2.35
C THR A 93 22.41 0.03 -3.79
N ARG A 94 23.53 -0.16 -4.49
CA ARG A 94 23.54 -0.69 -5.86
C ARG A 94 22.98 -2.12 -5.92
N THR A 95 23.35 -2.99 -4.98
CA THR A 95 22.84 -4.37 -4.90
C THR A 95 21.34 -4.39 -4.61
N VAL A 96 20.88 -3.61 -3.63
CA VAL A 96 19.45 -3.48 -3.33
C VAL A 96 18.69 -2.99 -4.56
N ASN A 97 19.16 -1.96 -5.21
CA ASN A 97 18.53 -1.42 -6.42
C ASN A 97 18.52 -2.40 -7.60
N ALA A 98 19.52 -3.27 -7.71
CA ALA A 98 19.55 -4.31 -8.73
C ALA A 98 18.50 -5.42 -8.49
N VAL A 99 18.19 -5.72 -7.23
CA VAL A 99 17.21 -6.74 -6.85
C VAL A 99 15.77 -6.20 -6.82
N MET A 100 15.58 -4.93 -6.53
CA MET A 100 14.25 -4.31 -6.37
C MET A 100 13.29 -4.53 -7.55
N PRO A 101 13.69 -4.51 -8.83
CA PRO A 101 12.79 -4.81 -9.94
C PRO A 101 12.17 -6.22 -9.89
N TYR A 102 12.83 -7.14 -9.19
CA TYR A 102 12.40 -8.55 -9.08
C TYR A 102 11.66 -8.86 -7.78
N ILE A 103 11.38 -7.88 -6.93
CA ILE A 103 10.77 -8.08 -5.61
C ILE A 103 9.30 -8.55 -5.68
N GLY A 104 8.63 -8.39 -6.82
CA GLY A 104 7.20 -8.68 -6.98
C GLY A 104 6.76 -10.05 -6.47
N PRO A 105 7.40 -11.17 -6.84
CA PRO A 105 7.04 -12.49 -6.34
C PRO A 105 7.16 -12.61 -4.81
N ALA A 106 8.20 -12.02 -4.21
CA ALA A 106 8.39 -12.03 -2.76
C ALA A 106 7.29 -11.24 -2.05
N VAL A 107 6.96 -10.05 -2.54
CA VAL A 107 5.87 -9.22 -1.99
C VAL A 107 4.53 -9.92 -2.12
N ARG A 108 4.25 -10.57 -3.24
CA ARG A 108 3.04 -11.38 -3.43
C ARG A 108 2.95 -12.53 -2.43
N LEU A 109 4.06 -13.19 -2.12
CA LEU A 109 4.12 -14.25 -1.12
C LEU A 109 3.85 -13.71 0.29
N ILE A 110 4.43 -12.56 0.64
CA ILE A 110 4.18 -11.85 1.89
C ILE A 110 2.69 -11.53 2.04
N ASN A 111 2.08 -10.94 1.02
CA ASN A 111 0.65 -10.58 1.01
C ASN A 111 -0.25 -11.83 1.14
N LYS A 112 0.14 -12.94 0.55
CA LYS A 112 -0.64 -14.18 0.59
C LYS A 112 -0.56 -14.89 1.94
N TYR A 113 0.61 -14.88 2.57
CA TYR A 113 0.90 -15.64 3.80
C TYR A 113 1.53 -14.77 4.90
N PRO A 114 0.95 -13.62 5.28
CA PRO A 114 1.55 -12.74 6.28
C PRO A 114 1.74 -13.46 7.61
N ARG A 115 0.87 -14.38 8.00
CA ARG A 115 0.97 -15.17 9.25
C ARG A 115 2.25 -16.02 9.36
N ALA A 116 2.92 -16.32 8.24
CA ALA A 116 4.18 -17.06 8.26
C ALA A 116 5.38 -16.21 8.71
N ILE A 117 5.23 -14.88 8.70
CA ILE A 117 6.32 -13.95 9.04
C ILE A 117 6.33 -13.74 10.55
N LYS A 118 7.23 -14.43 11.26
CA LYS A 118 7.35 -14.40 12.73
C LYS A 118 8.45 -13.49 13.26
N MET A 119 9.14 -12.79 12.36
CA MET A 119 10.21 -11.85 12.69
C MET A 119 9.69 -10.41 12.75
N ASN A 120 10.46 -9.52 13.34
CA ASN A 120 10.30 -8.08 13.27
C ASN A 120 11.45 -7.48 12.47
N LEU A 121 11.19 -6.34 11.84
CA LEU A 121 12.22 -5.59 11.13
C LEU A 121 12.68 -4.41 11.99
N PRO A 122 14.00 -4.20 12.18
CA PRO A 122 14.52 -3.04 12.91
C PRO A 122 14.03 -1.69 12.36
N LEU A 123 13.78 -1.62 11.05
CA LEU A 123 13.26 -0.43 10.36
C LEU A 123 11.79 -0.12 10.66
N LEU A 124 11.09 -1.01 11.35
CA LEU A 124 9.70 -0.85 11.75
C LEU A 124 9.58 -0.89 13.29
N PRO A 125 9.94 0.21 13.99
CA PRO A 125 9.93 0.27 15.44
C PRO A 125 8.54 0.07 16.05
N HIS A 126 7.50 0.28 15.25
CA HIS A 126 6.10 0.19 15.64
C HIS A 126 5.73 -1.18 16.22
N THR A 127 6.27 -2.27 15.64
CA THR A 127 6.04 -3.63 16.16
C THR A 127 6.67 -3.82 17.54
N TYR A 128 7.84 -3.24 17.75
CA TYR A 128 8.54 -3.28 19.04
C TYR A 128 7.83 -2.39 20.08
N ALA A 129 7.35 -1.20 19.68
CA ALA A 129 6.59 -0.32 20.57
C ALA A 129 5.33 -1.02 21.09
N LEU A 130 4.53 -1.65 20.21
CA LEU A 130 3.36 -2.41 20.62
C LEU A 130 3.72 -3.62 21.51
N LYS A 131 4.84 -4.28 21.22
CA LYS A 131 5.30 -5.41 22.04
C LYS A 131 5.72 -5.00 23.44
N TYR A 132 6.49 -3.94 23.57
CA TYR A 132 7.12 -3.59 24.85
C TYR A 132 6.33 -2.57 25.67
N ALA A 133 5.63 -1.62 25.03
CA ALA A 133 4.83 -0.63 25.73
C ALA A 133 3.44 -1.13 26.12
N VAL A 134 2.82 -1.98 25.27
CA VAL A 134 1.44 -2.43 25.45
C VAL A 134 1.35 -3.92 25.82
N GLY A 135 2.47 -4.65 25.78
CA GLY A 135 2.52 -6.08 26.09
C GLY A 135 1.91 -6.99 25.01
N MET A 136 1.62 -6.47 23.81
CA MET A 136 1.06 -7.25 22.72
C MET A 136 2.10 -8.23 22.15
N LYS A 137 1.70 -9.48 21.94
CA LYS A 137 2.53 -10.42 21.15
C LYS A 137 2.51 -9.98 19.69
N MET A 138 3.53 -9.24 19.25
CA MET A 138 3.61 -8.62 17.94
C MET A 138 4.78 -9.18 17.13
N ASP A 139 4.50 -9.54 15.87
CA ASP A 139 5.44 -9.81 14.80
C ASP A 139 5.00 -9.07 13.53
N LEU A 140 5.86 -9.00 12.54
CA LEU A 140 5.57 -8.29 11.29
C LEU A 140 4.32 -8.85 10.60
N GLY A 141 4.12 -10.17 10.63
CA GLY A 141 2.96 -10.81 10.02
C GLY A 141 1.63 -10.43 10.67
N ARG A 142 1.62 -10.31 12.00
CA ARG A 142 0.44 -9.80 12.74
C ARG A 142 0.22 -8.33 12.45
N PHE A 143 1.29 -7.56 12.41
CA PHE A 143 1.24 -6.13 12.10
C PHE A 143 0.60 -5.89 10.72
N ILE A 144 1.08 -6.56 9.67
CA ILE A 144 0.48 -6.48 8.32
C ILE A 144 -1.01 -6.85 8.35
N ARG A 145 -1.40 -7.88 9.11
CA ARG A 145 -2.81 -8.29 9.19
C ARG A 145 -3.72 -7.27 9.88
N ILE A 146 -3.22 -6.56 10.88
CA ILE A 146 -3.97 -5.47 11.51
C ILE A 146 -4.30 -4.43 10.44
N GLY A 147 -3.32 -4.01 9.64
CA GLY A 147 -3.55 -3.05 8.57
C GLY A 147 -4.43 -3.58 7.44
N GLU A 148 -4.24 -4.85 7.04
CA GLU A 148 -5.14 -5.49 6.07
C GLU A 148 -6.59 -5.43 6.55
N ARG A 149 -6.83 -5.75 7.83
CA ARG A 149 -8.16 -5.69 8.42
C ARG A 149 -8.71 -4.26 8.47
N SER A 150 -7.93 -3.32 8.98
CA SER A 150 -8.31 -1.91 9.08
C SER A 150 -8.65 -1.32 7.71
N TYR A 151 -7.79 -1.54 6.71
CA TYR A 151 -8.00 -1.03 5.35
C TYR A 151 -9.30 -1.58 4.71
N ASN A 152 -9.63 -2.85 4.95
CA ASN A 152 -10.86 -3.44 4.44
C ASN A 152 -12.10 -2.99 5.23
N VAL A 153 -11.99 -2.70 6.53
CA VAL A 153 -13.07 -2.07 7.32
C VAL A 153 -13.38 -0.68 6.78
N GLU A 154 -12.35 0.16 6.58
CA GLU A 154 -12.53 1.49 5.98
C GLU A 154 -13.23 1.41 4.61
N ARG A 155 -12.82 0.46 3.77
CA ARG A 155 -13.42 0.27 2.44
C ARG A 155 -14.88 -0.17 2.54
N ALA A 156 -15.19 -1.08 3.45
CA ALA A 156 -16.57 -1.54 3.68
C ALA A 156 -17.45 -0.41 4.20
N VAL A 157 -16.95 0.43 5.12
CA VAL A 157 -17.65 1.62 5.59
C VAL A 157 -17.88 2.61 4.44
N ASN A 158 -16.85 2.91 3.65
CA ASN A 158 -16.98 3.81 2.50
C ASN A 158 -18.00 3.29 1.45
N ALA A 159 -18.12 1.97 1.29
CA ALA A 159 -19.11 1.37 0.40
C ALA A 159 -20.54 1.73 0.82
N LYS A 160 -20.84 1.81 2.13
CA LYS A 160 -22.16 2.25 2.64
C LYS A 160 -22.46 3.70 2.25
N PHE A 161 -21.46 4.50 1.97
CA PHE A 161 -21.57 5.87 1.46
C PHE A 161 -21.44 5.97 -0.06
N GLY A 162 -21.54 4.84 -0.78
CA GLY A 162 -21.57 4.79 -2.24
C GLY A 162 -20.20 4.74 -2.93
N VAL A 163 -19.09 4.61 -2.17
CA VAL A 163 -17.77 4.46 -2.76
C VAL A 163 -17.61 3.06 -3.37
N ASN A 164 -17.25 3.02 -4.66
CA ASN A 164 -17.04 1.79 -5.42
C ASN A 164 -15.96 2.00 -6.50
N ALA A 165 -15.79 1.04 -7.40
CA ALA A 165 -14.75 1.09 -8.45
C ALA A 165 -14.82 2.33 -9.36
N SER A 166 -15.98 2.97 -9.51
CA SER A 166 -16.11 4.20 -10.31
C SER A 166 -15.47 5.41 -9.63
N CYS A 167 -15.31 5.34 -8.30
CA CYS A 167 -14.61 6.36 -7.51
C CYS A 167 -13.08 6.19 -7.54
N ASP A 168 -12.60 4.98 -7.88
CA ASP A 168 -11.17 4.67 -7.94
C ASP A 168 -10.55 5.17 -9.25
N THR A 169 -10.41 6.49 -9.35
CA THR A 169 -10.00 7.20 -10.56
C THR A 169 -8.88 8.20 -10.29
N LEU A 170 -8.30 8.70 -11.35
CA LEU A 170 -7.35 9.83 -11.36
C LEU A 170 -7.81 10.91 -12.33
N PRO A 171 -7.40 12.15 -12.15
CA PRO A 171 -7.61 13.18 -13.16
C PRO A 171 -7.10 12.73 -14.54
N LYS A 172 -7.89 12.95 -15.61
CA LYS A 172 -7.58 12.52 -16.97
C LYS A 172 -6.21 12.96 -17.47
N ARG A 173 -5.72 14.12 -17.01
CA ARG A 173 -4.36 14.56 -17.34
C ARG A 173 -3.26 13.59 -16.91
N LEU A 174 -3.51 12.71 -15.94
CA LEU A 174 -2.53 11.75 -15.42
C LEU A 174 -2.60 10.40 -16.13
N THR A 175 -3.78 10.02 -16.61
CA THR A 175 -4.04 8.75 -17.31
C THR A 175 -3.92 8.86 -18.82
N ASP A 176 -4.29 10.02 -19.39
CA ASP A 176 -4.44 10.19 -20.84
C ASP A 176 -3.27 10.97 -21.45
N VAL A 177 -2.69 11.92 -20.70
CA VAL A 177 -1.63 12.81 -21.18
C VAL A 177 -0.26 12.35 -20.64
N PRO A 178 0.68 11.92 -21.51
CA PRO A 178 2.04 11.63 -21.08
C PRO A 178 2.71 12.88 -20.49
N GLN A 179 3.56 12.70 -19.47
CA GLN A 179 4.37 13.80 -18.94
C GLN A 179 5.44 14.25 -19.95
N ASP A 180 6.06 13.26 -20.62
CA ASP A 180 6.93 13.50 -21.76
C ASP A 180 6.14 13.16 -23.05
N PRO A 181 5.85 14.17 -23.90
CA PRO A 181 5.14 13.92 -25.15
C PRO A 181 5.83 12.92 -26.10
N LYS A 182 7.14 12.74 -25.94
CA LYS A 182 7.94 11.77 -26.74
C LYS A 182 7.91 10.36 -26.18
N ASP A 183 7.51 10.17 -24.92
CA ASP A 183 7.40 8.87 -24.28
C ASP A 183 5.98 8.60 -23.76
N PRO A 184 5.17 7.83 -24.50
CA PRO A 184 3.79 7.52 -24.11
C PRO A 184 3.68 6.68 -22.84
N LYS A 185 4.80 6.11 -22.34
CA LYS A 185 4.82 5.36 -21.08
C LYS A 185 4.79 6.26 -19.85
N THR A 186 5.04 7.55 -20.03
CA THR A 186 5.05 8.55 -18.94
C THR A 186 3.63 9.01 -18.55
N LYS A 187 2.69 8.08 -18.48
CA LYS A 187 1.32 8.25 -17.94
C LYS A 187 0.99 7.09 -17.01
N VAL A 188 0.00 7.27 -16.16
CA VAL A 188 -0.39 6.23 -15.20
C VAL A 188 -1.26 5.17 -15.89
N PRO A 189 -0.81 3.92 -16.03
CA PRO A 189 -1.60 2.83 -16.62
C PRO A 189 -2.61 2.28 -15.58
N LEU A 190 -3.53 3.15 -15.12
CA LEU A 190 -4.39 2.91 -13.95
C LEU A 190 -5.22 1.65 -14.07
N GLU A 191 -5.94 1.46 -15.19
CA GLU A 191 -6.88 0.35 -15.33
C GLU A 191 -6.20 -1.02 -15.25
N THR A 192 -5.01 -1.16 -15.83
CA THR A 192 -4.21 -2.39 -15.74
C THR A 192 -3.80 -2.69 -14.31
N MET A 193 -3.33 -1.67 -13.60
CA MET A 193 -2.89 -1.80 -12.21
C MET A 193 -4.07 -2.03 -11.27
N LYS A 194 -5.18 -1.33 -11.44
CA LYS A 194 -6.41 -1.45 -10.65
C LYS A 194 -6.99 -2.86 -10.70
N LYS A 195 -7.09 -3.43 -11.90
CA LYS A 195 -7.54 -4.83 -12.07
C LYS A 195 -6.68 -5.83 -11.30
N THR A 196 -5.35 -5.67 -11.38
CA THR A 196 -4.40 -6.53 -10.66
C THR A 196 -4.49 -6.31 -9.16
N TYR A 197 -4.68 -5.07 -8.71
CA TYR A 197 -4.82 -4.70 -7.31
C TYR A 197 -6.09 -5.30 -6.69
N TYR A 198 -7.25 -5.20 -7.33
CA TYR A 198 -8.49 -5.79 -6.82
C TYR A 198 -8.34 -7.31 -6.66
N LYS A 199 -7.74 -7.97 -7.65
CA LYS A 199 -7.45 -9.40 -7.55
C LYS A 199 -6.53 -9.73 -6.37
N ALA A 200 -5.47 -8.96 -6.16
CA ALA A 200 -4.53 -9.16 -5.05
C ALA A 200 -5.20 -8.93 -3.69
N ARG A 201 -6.04 -7.89 -3.58
CA ARG A 201 -6.81 -7.58 -2.38
C ARG A 201 -7.92 -8.60 -2.08
N GLY A 202 -8.35 -9.38 -3.07
CA GLY A 202 -9.54 -10.24 -2.98
C GLY A 202 -10.85 -9.42 -3.01
N TRP A 203 -10.83 -8.31 -3.77
CA TRP A 203 -11.98 -7.47 -4.04
C TRP A 203 -12.66 -7.85 -5.35
N GLY A 204 -13.95 -7.56 -5.43
CA GLY A 204 -14.72 -7.70 -6.66
C GLY A 204 -14.35 -6.67 -7.73
N SER A 205 -14.91 -6.82 -8.92
CA SER A 205 -14.78 -5.84 -10.01
C SER A 205 -15.42 -4.48 -9.68
N ASP A 206 -16.30 -4.47 -8.70
CA ASP A 206 -16.94 -3.29 -8.09
C ASP A 206 -16.00 -2.54 -7.14
N GLY A 207 -14.78 -3.06 -6.90
CA GLY A 207 -13.81 -2.46 -6.01
C GLY A 207 -14.12 -2.67 -4.52
N LEU A 208 -14.97 -3.63 -4.17
CA LEU A 208 -15.37 -3.90 -2.79
C LEU A 208 -14.81 -5.23 -2.28
N PRO A 209 -14.54 -5.35 -0.96
CA PRO A 209 -14.13 -6.60 -0.35
C PRO A 209 -15.18 -7.67 -0.54
N GLY A 210 -14.81 -8.81 -1.13
CA GLY A 210 -15.71 -9.95 -1.26
C GLY A 210 -16.04 -10.62 0.08
N ALA A 211 -17.18 -11.31 0.20
CA ALA A 211 -17.64 -11.97 1.42
C ALA A 211 -16.57 -12.89 2.04
N LYS A 212 -15.88 -13.70 1.23
CA LYS A 212 -14.78 -14.57 1.71
C LYS A 212 -13.62 -13.77 2.31
N LYS A 213 -13.34 -12.56 1.81
CA LYS A 213 -12.31 -11.68 2.35
C LYS A 213 -12.73 -11.14 3.71
N LEU A 214 -13.95 -10.65 3.83
CA LEU A 214 -14.50 -10.12 5.08
C LEU A 214 -14.50 -11.21 6.16
N GLN A 215 -15.02 -12.41 5.86
CA GLN A 215 -15.00 -13.55 6.77
C GLN A 215 -13.57 -13.92 7.23
N LYS A 216 -12.60 -14.01 6.30
CA LYS A 216 -11.20 -14.29 6.63
C LYS A 216 -10.58 -13.27 7.57
N LEU A 217 -11.02 -12.02 7.49
CA LEU A 217 -10.55 -10.91 8.30
C LEU A 217 -11.40 -10.69 9.58
N GLU A 218 -12.40 -11.53 9.81
CA GLU A 218 -13.31 -11.44 10.96
C GLU A 218 -13.98 -10.05 11.01
N ILE A 219 -14.39 -9.56 9.85
CA ILE A 219 -15.16 -8.33 9.70
C ILE A 219 -16.63 -8.76 9.54
N ALA A 220 -17.49 -8.34 10.46
CA ALA A 220 -18.91 -8.67 10.43
C ALA A 220 -19.56 -8.17 9.14
N SER A 221 -20.39 -8.99 8.51
CA SER A 221 -21.26 -8.60 7.42
C SER A 221 -22.49 -7.84 7.97
N ASP A 222 -23.13 -7.05 7.12
CA ASP A 222 -24.33 -6.30 7.55
C ASP A 222 -25.46 -7.22 8.05
N ALA A 223 -25.58 -8.42 7.49
CA ALA A 223 -26.53 -9.45 7.93
C ALA A 223 -26.28 -9.94 9.37
N GLU A 224 -25.02 -10.02 9.79
CA GLU A 224 -24.66 -10.41 11.17
C GLU A 224 -24.80 -9.26 12.17
N GLN A 225 -24.84 -8.00 11.70
CA GLN A 225 -25.06 -6.83 12.56
C GLN A 225 -26.54 -6.59 12.83
N GLU A 226 -27.43 -6.93 11.91
CA GLU A 226 -28.89 -6.83 12.11
C GLU A 226 -29.44 -7.90 13.05
N GLU A 227 -28.80 -9.07 13.17
CA GLU A 227 -29.17 -10.10 14.14
C GLU A 227 -28.67 -9.83 15.57
N ALA A 228 -27.74 -8.88 15.74
CA ALA A 228 -27.12 -8.56 17.04
C ALA A 228 -27.76 -7.34 17.75
N VAL A 229 -28.81 -6.72 17.17
CA VAL A 229 -29.58 -5.61 17.70
C VAL A 229 -30.98 -6.08 18.05
#